data_a4d30f8a05cdef71626267c72d27207d
#
_entry.id   a4d30f8a05cdef71626267c72d27207d
#
_cell.length_a   1.000
_cell.length_b   1.000
_cell.length_c   1.000
_cell.angle_alpha   90.00
_cell.angle_beta   90.00
_cell.angle_gamma   90.00
#
_symmetry.space_group_name_H-M   'P 1'
#
loop_
_entity.id
_entity.type
_entity.pdbx_description
1 polymer ?
#
loop_
_entity_poly.entity_id
_entity_poly.type
_entity_poly.pdbx_seq_one_letter_code
_entity_poly.pdbx_strand_id
1 'polypeptide(L)'
;MPGFVPPQLASLRSKPPAGDNWLHEIKYDGYRLQIHLDKGRVTIRTRTGLDWTKRFSAIAAAFDIPVDRAIFDGEVVAVKDGRTNFSELLAALAAGRQEALTFNAFDLLFLEGFDLRDSPLSERKRILKELLEATGVSGPILYADHLVSDGPRLFAHACKLGFEGIISKKADAAYRSERSDAWIKVKCVQRAKFPVVGLDPTGVAAR
;
A
#
# COMPACT_ATOMS: atom_id res chain seq x y z
N MET A 1 -7.61 -16.07 14.87
CA MET A 1 -7.24 -15.11 13.82
C MET A 1 -8.14 -15.36 12.61
N PRO A 2 -8.73 -14.33 11.99
CA PRO A 2 -9.47 -14.52 10.73
C PRO A 2 -8.56 -15.09 9.64
N GLY A 3 -9.17 -15.74 8.64
CA GLY A 3 -8.48 -16.13 7.42
C GLY A 3 -8.14 -14.91 6.53
N PHE A 4 -8.05 -15.10 5.22
CA PHE A 4 -7.87 -13.98 4.29
C PHE A 4 -8.99 -12.95 4.45
N VAL A 5 -8.62 -11.68 4.64
CA VAL A 5 -9.55 -10.55 4.72
C VAL A 5 -9.55 -9.85 3.36
N PRO A 6 -10.66 -9.86 2.59
CA PRO A 6 -10.70 -9.11 1.34
C PRO A 6 -10.36 -7.63 1.59
N PRO A 7 -9.52 -7.01 0.76
CA PRO A 7 -9.03 -5.67 1.05
C PRO A 7 -10.09 -4.58 0.87
N GLN A 8 -10.06 -3.59 1.75
CA GLN A 8 -10.78 -2.33 1.54
C GLN A 8 -10.23 -1.60 0.32
N LEU A 9 -11.12 -1.06 -0.52
CA LEU A 9 -10.76 -0.44 -1.79
C LEU A 9 -11.05 1.05 -1.77
N ALA A 10 -10.12 1.84 -2.34
CA ALA A 10 -10.28 3.28 -2.48
C ALA A 10 -11.14 3.66 -3.69
N SER A 11 -12.06 4.61 -3.51
CA SER A 11 -12.80 5.29 -4.59
C SER A 11 -11.91 6.31 -5.30
N LEU A 12 -12.02 6.41 -6.62
CA LEU A 12 -11.29 7.42 -7.41
C LEU A 12 -12.01 8.76 -7.35
N ARG A 13 -11.28 9.82 -7.06
CA ARG A 13 -11.77 11.21 -7.09
C ARG A 13 -10.75 12.10 -7.81
N SER A 14 -11.20 13.27 -8.28
CA SER A 14 -10.36 14.26 -8.97
C SER A 14 -9.56 15.15 -8.02
N LYS A 15 -10.00 15.27 -6.76
CA LYS A 15 -9.37 16.11 -5.74
C LYS A 15 -9.34 15.40 -4.40
N PRO A 16 -8.30 15.65 -3.57
CA PRO A 16 -8.28 15.19 -2.19
C PRO A 16 -9.42 15.81 -1.38
N PRO A 17 -9.95 15.08 -0.39
CA PRO A 17 -10.89 15.66 0.56
C PRO A 17 -10.19 16.68 1.46
N ALA A 18 -10.97 17.63 1.97
CA ALA A 18 -10.54 18.61 2.97
C ALA A 18 -11.05 18.22 4.38
N GLY A 19 -10.42 18.80 5.41
CA GLY A 19 -10.81 18.62 6.81
C GLY A 19 -9.88 17.71 7.60
N ASP A 20 -9.96 17.79 8.92
CA ASP A 20 -8.98 17.17 9.84
C ASP A 20 -9.23 15.67 10.10
N ASN A 21 -10.34 15.13 9.61
CA ASN A 21 -10.67 13.69 9.74
C ASN A 21 -10.10 12.84 8.60
N TRP A 22 -9.00 13.28 7.98
CA TRP A 22 -8.37 12.57 6.89
C TRP A 22 -6.87 12.36 7.14
N LEU A 23 -6.43 11.11 6.98
CA LEU A 23 -5.03 10.72 6.92
C LEU A 23 -4.65 10.58 5.45
N HIS A 24 -3.66 11.34 5.02
CA HIS A 24 -3.20 11.36 3.63
C HIS A 24 -1.86 10.64 3.51
N GLU A 25 -1.79 9.62 2.68
CA GLU A 25 -0.62 8.80 2.43
C GLU A 25 -0.18 8.93 0.97
N ILE A 26 1.10 8.74 0.69
CA ILE A 26 1.59 8.58 -0.68
C ILE A 26 0.95 7.31 -1.28
N LYS A 27 0.48 7.42 -2.51
CA LYS A 27 0.02 6.25 -3.24
C LYS A 27 1.23 5.50 -3.81
N TYR A 28 1.51 4.37 -3.19
CA TYR A 28 2.55 3.46 -3.64
C TYR A 28 2.16 2.80 -4.97
N ASP A 29 3.15 2.54 -5.81
CA ASP A 29 3.02 1.83 -7.08
C ASP A 29 3.68 0.44 -6.96
N GLY A 30 2.89 -0.56 -6.54
CA GLY A 30 3.40 -1.88 -6.23
C GLY A 30 2.35 -2.99 -6.21
N TYR A 31 2.62 -4.04 -5.45
CA TYR A 31 1.66 -5.12 -5.17
C TYR A 31 1.11 -4.98 -3.75
N ARG A 32 -0.22 -4.80 -3.63
CA ARG A 32 -0.89 -4.88 -2.34
C ARG A 32 -0.92 -6.30 -1.84
N LEU A 33 -0.39 -6.48 -0.63
CA LEU A 33 -0.27 -7.77 0.04
C LEU A 33 -0.79 -7.69 1.47
N GLN A 34 -1.36 -8.79 1.95
CA GLN A 34 -1.57 -9.02 3.37
C GLN A 34 -0.52 -9.99 3.88
N ILE A 35 0.06 -9.66 5.04
CA ILE A 35 0.99 -10.53 5.73
C ILE A 35 0.32 -11.05 6.99
N HIS A 36 0.18 -12.38 7.05
CA HIS A 36 -0.38 -13.11 8.15
C HIS A 36 0.75 -13.75 8.94
N LEU A 37 0.89 -13.37 10.20
CA LEU A 37 1.77 -14.01 11.17
C LEU A 37 0.92 -14.92 12.06
N ASP A 38 1.26 -16.20 12.18
CA ASP A 38 0.60 -17.16 13.05
C ASP A 38 1.63 -18.09 13.67
N LYS A 39 1.97 -17.85 14.94
CA LYS A 39 2.95 -18.62 15.75
C LYS A 39 4.28 -18.83 15.01
N GLY A 40 4.88 -17.75 14.57
CA GLY A 40 6.14 -17.73 13.83
C GLY A 40 6.04 -18.13 12.36
N ARG A 41 4.86 -18.56 11.90
CA ARG A 41 4.65 -18.83 10.48
C ARG A 41 4.15 -17.57 9.75
N VAL A 42 4.89 -17.12 8.77
CA VAL A 42 4.50 -16.00 7.91
C VAL A 42 3.84 -16.53 6.63
N THR A 43 2.69 -15.96 6.27
CA THR A 43 2.02 -16.22 4.99
C THR A 43 1.71 -14.88 4.32
N ILE A 44 2.12 -14.73 3.06
CA ILE A 44 1.90 -13.52 2.27
C ILE A 44 0.80 -13.79 1.24
N ARG A 45 -0.28 -13.01 1.32
CA ARG A 45 -1.44 -13.16 0.44
C ARG A 45 -1.59 -11.95 -0.47
N THR A 46 -1.88 -12.21 -1.74
CA THR A 46 -2.21 -11.16 -2.71
C THR A 46 -3.56 -10.54 -2.40
N ARG A 47 -3.88 -9.45 -3.09
CA ARG A 47 -5.20 -8.80 -3.06
C ARG A 47 -6.38 -9.76 -3.29
N THR A 48 -6.16 -10.87 -4.01
CA THR A 48 -7.18 -11.88 -4.33
C THR A 48 -7.08 -13.14 -3.46
N GLY A 49 -6.19 -13.13 -2.45
CA GLY A 49 -6.02 -14.22 -1.49
C GLY A 49 -5.05 -15.32 -1.92
N LEU A 50 -4.38 -15.20 -3.07
CA LEU A 50 -3.36 -16.18 -3.50
C LEU A 50 -2.15 -16.14 -2.57
N ASP A 51 -1.59 -17.30 -2.25
CA ASP A 51 -0.38 -17.42 -1.46
C ASP A 51 0.87 -17.13 -2.33
N TRP A 52 1.53 -16.02 -2.04
CA TRP A 52 2.77 -15.59 -2.68
C TRP A 52 3.96 -15.57 -1.72
N THR A 53 3.91 -16.30 -0.62
CA THR A 53 4.97 -16.35 0.39
C THR A 53 6.32 -16.69 -0.23
N LYS A 54 6.38 -17.70 -1.11
CA LYS A 54 7.62 -18.07 -1.82
C LYS A 54 8.13 -16.98 -2.74
N ARG A 55 7.21 -16.19 -3.34
CA ARG A 55 7.56 -15.13 -4.28
C ARG A 55 8.17 -13.92 -3.58
N PHE A 56 7.85 -13.71 -2.29
CA PHE A 56 8.34 -12.63 -1.44
C PHE A 56 9.04 -13.19 -0.19
N SER A 57 9.89 -14.21 -0.39
CA SER A 57 10.53 -14.94 0.72
C SER A 57 11.42 -14.06 1.59
N ALA A 58 12.10 -13.05 1.02
CA ALA A 58 12.91 -12.11 1.79
C ALA A 58 12.04 -11.20 2.69
N ILE A 59 10.88 -10.76 2.19
CA ILE A 59 9.89 -10.04 3.01
C ILE A 59 9.35 -10.95 4.11
N ALA A 60 9.00 -12.21 3.79
CA ALA A 60 8.52 -13.15 4.79
C ALA A 60 9.55 -13.41 5.91
N ALA A 61 10.83 -13.57 5.56
CA ALA A 61 11.91 -13.79 6.51
C ALA A 61 12.19 -12.57 7.40
N ALA A 62 11.87 -11.36 6.93
CA ALA A 62 12.05 -10.14 7.70
C ALA A 62 10.95 -9.90 8.74
N PHE A 63 9.84 -10.65 8.71
CA PHE A 63 8.78 -10.58 9.71
C PHE A 63 9.11 -11.41 10.97
N ASP A 64 10.27 -11.15 11.54
CA ASP A 64 10.66 -11.68 12.86
C ASP A 64 10.19 -10.71 13.96
N ILE A 65 8.88 -10.69 14.17
CA ILE A 65 8.20 -9.84 15.14
C ILE A 65 7.77 -10.70 16.32
N PRO A 66 8.06 -10.31 17.58
CA PRO A 66 7.78 -11.13 18.77
C PRO A 66 6.29 -11.04 19.17
N VAL A 67 5.40 -11.37 18.24
CA VAL A 67 3.96 -11.54 18.46
C VAL A 67 3.50 -12.86 17.87
N ASP A 68 2.57 -13.53 18.52
CA ASP A 68 2.07 -14.83 18.05
C ASP A 68 1.21 -14.69 16.81
N ARG A 69 0.36 -13.65 16.76
CA ARG A 69 -0.63 -13.51 15.70
C ARG A 69 -0.85 -12.06 15.27
N ALA A 70 -0.68 -11.78 13.98
CA ALA A 70 -0.99 -10.48 13.42
C ALA A 70 -1.41 -10.59 11.95
N ILE A 71 -2.19 -9.60 11.47
CA ILE A 71 -2.50 -9.41 10.04
C ILE A 71 -2.17 -7.97 9.69
N PHE A 72 -1.17 -7.79 8.83
CA PHE A 72 -0.77 -6.52 8.26
C PHE A 72 -1.33 -6.35 6.85
N ASP A 73 -1.74 -5.13 6.50
CA ASP A 73 -2.10 -4.76 5.14
C ASP A 73 -1.12 -3.70 4.64
N GLY A 74 -0.56 -3.88 3.46
CA GLY A 74 0.49 -3.02 2.97
C GLY A 74 0.75 -3.17 1.47
N GLU A 75 1.75 -2.45 1.00
CA GLU A 75 2.18 -2.49 -0.40
C GLU A 75 3.66 -2.89 -0.48
N VAL A 76 3.97 -3.91 -1.30
CA VAL A 76 5.37 -4.20 -1.66
C VAL A 76 5.75 -3.36 -2.87
N VAL A 77 6.88 -2.69 -2.76
CA VAL A 77 7.41 -1.81 -3.80
C VAL A 77 8.89 -2.05 -4.04
N ALA A 78 9.36 -1.64 -5.21
CA ALA A 78 10.76 -1.33 -5.47
C ALA A 78 10.90 0.18 -5.66
N VAL A 79 12.05 0.73 -5.23
CA VAL A 79 12.35 2.16 -5.35
C VAL A 79 13.40 2.36 -6.44
N LYS A 80 13.14 3.30 -7.35
CA LYS A 80 14.08 3.78 -8.34
C LYS A 80 14.08 5.31 -8.35
N ASP A 81 15.23 5.92 -8.25
CA ASP A 81 15.40 7.38 -8.22
C ASP A 81 14.52 8.05 -7.13
N GLY A 82 14.44 7.42 -5.94
CA GLY A 82 13.66 7.91 -4.80
C GLY A 82 12.14 7.77 -4.93
N ARG A 83 11.64 7.05 -5.94
CA ARG A 83 10.19 6.83 -6.18
C ARG A 83 9.86 5.36 -6.34
N THR A 84 8.65 4.99 -5.92
CA THR A 84 8.14 3.63 -6.18
C THR A 84 7.89 3.44 -7.67
N ASN A 85 8.30 2.28 -8.20
CA ASN A 85 8.25 1.98 -9.62
C ASN A 85 7.85 0.53 -9.85
N PHE A 86 6.67 0.32 -10.45
CA PHE A 86 6.13 -1.01 -10.69
C PHE A 86 6.96 -1.84 -11.70
N SER A 87 7.51 -1.19 -12.71
CA SER A 87 8.38 -1.88 -13.69
C SER A 87 9.67 -2.36 -13.04
N GLU A 88 10.25 -1.57 -12.13
CA GLU A 88 11.43 -1.98 -11.35
C GLU A 88 11.10 -3.14 -10.38
N LEU A 89 9.91 -3.11 -9.77
CA LEU A 89 9.42 -4.22 -8.94
C LEU A 89 9.33 -5.52 -9.76
N LEU A 90 8.78 -5.47 -10.96
CA LEU A 90 8.71 -6.64 -11.85
C LEU A 90 10.10 -7.12 -12.26
N ALA A 91 11.00 -6.19 -12.62
CA ALA A 91 12.38 -6.51 -12.98
C ALA A 91 13.15 -7.14 -11.81
N ALA A 92 12.99 -6.61 -10.59
CA ALA A 92 13.60 -7.17 -9.39
C ALA A 92 13.11 -8.60 -9.11
N LEU A 93 11.80 -8.83 -9.20
CA LEU A 93 11.21 -10.17 -9.03
C LEU A 93 11.68 -11.16 -10.09
N ALA A 94 11.77 -10.74 -11.37
CA ALA A 94 12.24 -11.59 -12.46
C ALA A 94 13.72 -11.96 -12.31
N ALA A 95 14.53 -11.06 -11.77
CA ALA A 95 15.95 -11.25 -11.51
C ALA A 95 16.26 -11.92 -10.16
N GLY A 96 15.25 -12.22 -9.33
CA GLY A 96 15.43 -12.75 -7.98
C GLY A 96 16.03 -11.78 -6.97
N ARG A 97 16.11 -10.46 -7.28
CA ARG A 97 16.68 -9.41 -6.41
C ARG A 97 15.65 -8.95 -5.36
N GLN A 98 15.33 -9.84 -4.42
CA GLN A 98 14.32 -9.56 -3.40
C GLN A 98 14.77 -8.55 -2.34
N GLU A 99 16.07 -8.35 -2.18
CA GLU A 99 16.67 -7.35 -1.31
C GLU A 99 16.37 -5.91 -1.73
N ALA A 100 15.97 -5.70 -2.99
CA ALA A 100 15.54 -4.40 -3.51
C ALA A 100 14.08 -4.06 -3.18
N LEU A 101 13.36 -4.97 -2.53
CA LEU A 101 11.93 -4.83 -2.25
C LEU A 101 11.69 -4.38 -0.81
N THR A 102 10.71 -3.49 -0.62
CA THR A 102 10.23 -3.10 0.71
C THR A 102 8.73 -3.29 0.83
N PHE A 103 8.27 -3.68 2.02
CA PHE A 103 6.85 -3.75 2.37
C PHE A 103 6.49 -2.54 3.22
N ASN A 104 5.61 -1.68 2.71
CA ASN A 104 5.11 -0.50 3.40
C ASN A 104 3.78 -0.83 4.05
N ALA A 105 3.80 -1.11 5.35
CA ALA A 105 2.62 -1.43 6.14
C ALA A 105 1.81 -0.15 6.40
N PHE A 106 0.56 -0.13 5.96
CA PHE A 106 -0.33 1.02 6.12
C PHE A 106 -1.57 0.74 6.97
N ASP A 107 -1.82 -0.52 7.37
CA ASP A 107 -2.91 -0.91 8.25
C ASP A 107 -2.58 -2.19 9.03
N LEU A 108 -3.19 -2.35 10.22
CA LEU A 108 -3.12 -3.53 11.06
C LEU A 108 -4.53 -4.00 11.36
N LEU A 109 -4.88 -5.22 10.91
CA LEU A 109 -6.24 -5.72 10.94
C LEU A 109 -6.53 -6.64 12.11
N PHE A 110 -5.48 -7.27 12.65
CA PHE A 110 -5.57 -8.22 13.75
C PHE A 110 -4.26 -8.22 14.54
N LEU A 111 -4.33 -8.30 15.85
CA LEU A 111 -3.17 -8.44 16.75
C LEU A 111 -3.54 -9.24 18.00
N GLU A 112 -2.78 -10.30 18.33
CA GLU A 112 -2.81 -11.04 19.59
C GLU A 112 -4.21 -11.41 20.09
N GLY A 113 -5.10 -11.87 19.21
CA GLY A 113 -6.48 -12.25 19.56
C GLY A 113 -7.50 -11.15 19.33
N PHE A 114 -7.08 -9.91 19.13
CA PHE A 114 -7.97 -8.77 18.90
C PHE A 114 -8.20 -8.52 17.41
N ASP A 115 -9.45 -8.52 17.00
CA ASP A 115 -9.86 -8.07 15.66
C ASP A 115 -9.97 -6.54 15.67
N LEU A 116 -9.06 -5.87 14.96
CA LEU A 116 -8.96 -4.41 14.97
C LEU A 116 -9.82 -3.75 13.89
N ARG A 117 -10.46 -4.53 13.01
CA ARG A 117 -11.17 -4.00 11.84
C ARG A 117 -12.31 -3.04 12.18
N ASP A 118 -12.93 -3.20 13.34
CA ASP A 118 -14.00 -2.30 13.81
C ASP A 118 -13.47 -1.05 14.53
N SER A 119 -12.17 -1.02 14.85
CA SER A 119 -11.52 0.15 15.45
C SER A 119 -11.31 1.27 14.43
N PRO A 120 -11.25 2.55 14.86
CA PRO A 120 -10.86 3.67 14.00
C PRO A 120 -9.50 3.42 13.32
N LEU A 121 -9.33 3.88 12.07
CA LEU A 121 -8.05 3.78 11.35
C LEU A 121 -6.90 4.45 12.11
N SER A 122 -7.16 5.60 12.74
CA SER A 122 -6.15 6.29 13.57
C SER A 122 -5.57 5.39 14.66
N GLU A 123 -6.42 4.60 15.35
CA GLU A 123 -5.98 3.65 16.37
C GLU A 123 -5.23 2.47 15.78
N ARG A 124 -5.71 1.90 14.69
CA ARG A 124 -5.01 0.82 13.99
C ARG A 124 -3.62 1.23 13.53
N LYS A 125 -3.50 2.46 13.01
CA LYS A 125 -2.20 3.02 12.59
C LYS A 125 -1.29 3.35 13.77
N ARG A 126 -1.84 3.84 14.88
CA ARG A 126 -1.07 4.08 16.11
C ARG A 126 -0.47 2.76 16.62
N ILE A 127 -1.30 1.72 16.76
CA ILE A 127 -0.86 0.39 17.22
C ILE A 127 0.18 -0.20 16.24
N LEU A 128 -0.05 -0.08 14.91
CA LEU A 128 0.91 -0.53 13.91
C LEU A 128 2.26 0.14 14.06
N LYS A 129 2.28 1.47 14.23
CA LYS A 129 3.52 2.24 14.39
C LYS A 129 4.27 1.82 15.65
N GLU A 130 3.58 1.79 16.79
CA GLU A 130 4.15 1.38 18.07
C GLU A 130 4.70 -0.05 18.02
N LEU A 131 3.98 -0.98 17.38
CA LEU A 131 4.42 -2.36 17.19
C LEU A 131 5.73 -2.43 16.41
N LEU A 132 5.81 -1.76 15.25
CA LEU A 132 7.02 -1.77 14.41
C LEU A 132 8.21 -1.07 15.10
N GLU A 133 7.97 0.02 15.84
CA GLU A 133 9.01 0.72 16.61
C GLU A 133 9.52 -0.13 17.79
N ALA A 134 8.61 -0.71 18.57
CA ALA A 134 8.95 -1.52 19.75
C ALA A 134 9.73 -2.80 19.40
N THR A 135 9.45 -3.37 18.23
CA THR A 135 10.12 -4.62 17.79
C THR A 135 11.46 -4.36 17.11
N GLY A 136 11.80 -3.09 16.84
CA GLY A 136 13.03 -2.72 16.16
C GLY A 136 13.13 -3.31 14.74
N VAL A 137 12.00 -3.70 14.14
CA VAL A 137 11.97 -4.23 12.78
C VAL A 137 12.59 -3.21 11.85
N SER A 138 13.62 -3.61 11.17
CA SER A 138 14.38 -2.81 10.23
C SER A 138 14.48 -3.53 8.88
N GLY A 139 15.08 -2.88 7.91
CA GLY A 139 15.26 -3.46 6.58
C GLY A 139 14.04 -3.30 5.71
N PRO A 140 13.47 -4.40 5.16
CA PRO A 140 12.45 -4.27 4.12
C PRO A 140 11.04 -3.98 4.63
N ILE A 141 10.82 -3.86 5.96
CA ILE A 141 9.49 -3.57 6.52
C ILE A 141 9.46 -2.14 7.04
N LEU A 142 8.57 -1.34 6.47
CA LEU A 142 8.45 0.09 6.77
C LEU A 142 7.02 0.43 7.18
N TYR A 143 6.89 1.37 8.12
CA TYR A 143 5.61 2.00 8.38
C TYR A 143 5.28 3.00 7.26
N ALA A 144 4.10 2.89 6.67
CA ALA A 144 3.60 3.88 5.72
C ALA A 144 3.09 5.11 6.48
N ASP A 145 3.89 6.16 6.52
CA ASP A 145 3.56 7.39 7.24
C ASP A 145 2.43 8.17 6.55
N HIS A 146 1.84 9.11 7.27
CA HIS A 146 0.70 9.91 6.81
C HIS A 146 0.79 11.35 7.32
N LEU A 147 0.13 12.25 6.60
CA LEU A 147 -0.11 13.62 7.03
C LEU A 147 -1.59 13.81 7.37
N VAL A 148 -1.86 14.61 8.41
CA VAL A 148 -3.20 15.03 8.80
C VAL A 148 -3.48 16.40 8.18
N SER A 149 -4.70 16.65 7.75
CA SER A 149 -5.31 17.92 7.36
C SER A 149 -5.03 18.50 5.97
N ASP A 150 -3.82 18.58 5.45
CA ASP A 150 -3.54 19.31 4.19
C ASP A 150 -3.39 18.39 2.96
N GLY A 151 -4.46 17.66 2.62
CA GLY A 151 -4.48 16.77 1.45
C GLY A 151 -4.16 17.45 0.12
N PRO A 152 -4.73 18.63 -0.21
CA PRO A 152 -4.40 19.36 -1.43
C PRO A 152 -2.92 19.70 -1.58
N ARG A 153 -2.29 20.15 -0.50
CA ARG A 153 -0.86 20.48 -0.48
C ARG A 153 0.01 19.23 -0.65
N LEU A 154 -0.29 18.15 0.10
CA LEU A 154 0.41 16.89 -0.08
C LEU A 154 0.28 16.37 -1.51
N PHE A 155 -0.93 16.42 -2.08
CA PHE A 155 -1.18 15.98 -3.45
C PHE A 155 -0.36 16.78 -4.48
N ALA A 156 -0.36 18.12 -4.36
CA ALA A 156 0.44 18.96 -5.23
C ALA A 156 1.93 18.62 -5.14
N HIS A 157 2.43 18.40 -3.91
CA HIS A 157 3.82 18.04 -3.67
C HIS A 157 4.17 16.65 -4.22
N ALA A 158 3.31 15.65 -3.98
CA ALA A 158 3.46 14.30 -4.51
C ALA A 158 3.53 14.30 -6.05
N CYS A 159 2.65 15.07 -6.71
CA CYS A 159 2.68 15.19 -8.17
C CYS A 159 3.96 15.89 -8.68
N LYS A 160 4.42 16.94 -8.00
CA LYS A 160 5.69 17.62 -8.34
C LYS A 160 6.90 16.70 -8.22
N LEU A 161 6.89 15.82 -7.22
CA LEU A 161 7.95 14.81 -7.02
C LEU A 161 7.81 13.59 -7.93
N GLY A 162 6.72 13.50 -8.74
CA GLY A 162 6.49 12.40 -9.69
C GLY A 162 5.96 11.11 -9.08
N PHE A 163 5.34 11.17 -7.89
CA PHE A 163 4.60 10.04 -7.34
C PHE A 163 3.30 9.77 -8.11
N GLU A 164 2.72 8.57 -7.98
CA GLU A 164 1.47 8.20 -8.68
C GLU A 164 0.26 9.02 -8.20
N GLY A 165 0.30 9.51 -6.96
CA GLY A 165 -0.77 10.26 -6.32
C GLY A 165 -0.77 10.09 -4.82
N ILE A 166 -1.95 10.27 -4.22
CA ILE A 166 -2.17 10.04 -2.78
C ILE A 166 -3.40 9.18 -2.52
N ILE A 167 -3.42 8.56 -1.33
CA ILE A 167 -4.59 7.91 -0.75
C ILE A 167 -5.00 8.72 0.48
N SER A 168 -6.24 9.20 0.51
CA SER A 168 -6.84 9.85 1.69
C SER A 168 -7.78 8.87 2.37
N LYS A 169 -7.59 8.63 3.66
CA LYS A 169 -8.33 7.66 4.45
C LYS A 169 -9.01 8.37 5.63
N LYS A 170 -10.30 8.12 5.89
CA LYS A 170 -10.97 8.66 7.07
C LYS A 170 -10.36 8.10 8.34
N ALA A 171 -9.95 8.99 9.26
CA ALA A 171 -9.26 8.64 10.49
C ALA A 171 -10.12 7.81 11.46
N ASP A 172 -11.41 8.09 11.49
CA ASP A 172 -12.41 7.43 12.35
C ASP A 172 -13.04 6.17 11.74
N ALA A 173 -12.70 5.84 10.49
CA ALA A 173 -13.38 4.74 9.79
C ALA A 173 -12.88 3.36 10.22
N ALA A 174 -13.82 2.44 10.38
CA ALA A 174 -13.56 1.01 10.45
C ALA A 174 -13.03 0.47 9.11
N TYR A 175 -12.34 -0.68 9.14
CA TYR A 175 -11.93 -1.38 7.93
C TYR A 175 -13.08 -2.21 7.38
N ARG A 176 -13.46 -1.96 6.12
CA ARG A 176 -14.54 -2.69 5.43
C ARG A 176 -14.02 -3.26 4.12
N SER A 177 -14.28 -4.56 3.91
CA SER A 177 -13.84 -5.31 2.72
C SER A 177 -14.65 -4.94 1.48
N GLU A 178 -14.79 -3.65 1.21
CA GLU A 178 -15.58 -3.10 0.11
C GLU A 178 -14.93 -1.83 -0.46
N ARG A 179 -15.52 -1.30 -1.53
CA ARG A 179 -15.19 0.03 -2.04
C ARG A 179 -16.13 1.05 -1.41
N SER A 180 -15.56 2.03 -0.72
CA SER A 180 -16.32 3.11 -0.12
C SER A 180 -15.57 4.44 -0.19
N ASP A 181 -16.21 5.53 0.16
CA ASP A 181 -15.58 6.84 0.26
C ASP A 181 -14.82 7.05 1.58
N ALA A 182 -14.71 6.01 2.43
CA ALA A 182 -13.80 6.04 3.57
C ALA A 182 -12.33 6.06 3.13
N TRP A 183 -12.04 5.51 1.94
CA TRP A 183 -10.74 5.60 1.29
C TRP A 183 -10.90 6.23 -0.09
N ILE A 184 -10.15 7.30 -0.35
CA ILE A 184 -10.16 8.05 -1.61
C ILE A 184 -8.76 8.05 -2.21
N LYS A 185 -8.64 7.66 -3.47
CA LYS A 185 -7.41 7.81 -4.25
C LYS A 185 -7.51 8.97 -5.22
N VAL A 186 -6.46 9.77 -5.28
CA VAL A 186 -6.31 10.84 -6.27
C VAL A 186 -5.00 10.62 -7.02
N LYS A 187 -5.08 10.51 -8.33
CA LYS A 187 -3.91 10.25 -9.18
C LYS A 187 -3.37 11.53 -9.79
N CYS A 188 -2.05 11.65 -9.83
CA CYS A 188 -1.39 12.69 -10.59
C CYS A 188 -1.59 12.44 -12.11
N VAL A 189 -2.05 13.44 -12.80
CA VAL A 189 -2.23 13.36 -14.27
C VAL A 189 -0.87 13.62 -14.93
N GLN A 190 -0.28 12.59 -15.51
CA GLN A 190 0.87 12.76 -16.39
C GLN A 190 0.34 13.14 -17.78
N ARG A 191 0.61 14.38 -18.21
CA ARG A 191 0.33 14.80 -19.58
C ARG A 191 1.55 14.49 -20.45
N ALA A 192 1.45 13.48 -21.30
CA ALA A 192 2.42 13.25 -22.36
C ALA A 192 1.85 13.71 -23.70
N LYS A 193 2.65 14.39 -24.50
CA LYS A 193 2.31 14.70 -25.90
C LYS A 193 2.89 13.55 -26.74
N PHE A 194 2.02 12.81 -27.41
CA PHE A 194 2.43 11.81 -28.39
C PHE A 194 2.23 12.42 -29.78
N PRO A 195 3.24 12.38 -30.69
CA PRO A 195 3.02 12.73 -32.08
C PRO A 195 2.05 11.70 -32.68
N VAL A 196 0.97 12.17 -33.28
CA VAL A 196 0.09 11.30 -34.09
C VAL A 196 0.79 11.12 -35.43
N VAL A 197 1.33 9.95 -35.68
CA VAL A 197 2.15 9.63 -36.87
C VAL A 197 1.28 9.27 -38.09
N GLY A 198 -0.03 9.17 -37.94
CA GLY A 198 -1.04 8.90 -38.97
C GLY A 198 -2.15 8.01 -38.42
N LEU A 199 -3.34 8.14 -39.02
CA LEU A 199 -4.41 7.17 -38.87
C LEU A 199 -4.46 6.40 -40.20
N ASP A 200 -4.35 5.07 -40.13
CA ASP A 200 -4.69 4.21 -41.26
C ASP A 200 -6.16 4.45 -41.61
N PRO A 201 -6.51 4.70 -42.89
CA PRO A 201 -7.89 4.91 -43.29
C PRO A 201 -8.82 3.73 -42.97
N THR A 202 -8.30 2.59 -42.58
CA THR A 202 -9.07 1.41 -42.10
C THR A 202 -9.34 1.43 -40.60
N GLY A 203 -8.87 2.44 -39.82
CA GLY A 203 -9.14 2.61 -38.41
C GLY A 203 -8.36 1.66 -37.47
N VAL A 204 -7.40 0.92 -37.99
CA VAL A 204 -6.51 0.05 -37.18
C VAL A 204 -5.22 0.82 -36.89
N ALA A 205 -4.94 1.10 -35.61
CA ALA A 205 -3.69 1.74 -35.22
C ALA A 205 -2.52 0.81 -35.57
N ALA A 206 -1.57 1.30 -36.38
CA ALA A 206 -0.31 0.62 -36.59
C ALA A 206 0.45 0.52 -35.27
N ARG A 207 0.90 -0.68 -34.93
CA ARG A 207 1.71 -0.97 -33.73
C ARG A 207 3.11 -0.41 -33.83
#